data_3a76cd46d4b19736a49118b9f721b4b6
#
_entry.id   3a76cd46d4b19736a49118b9f721b4b6
#
_cell.length_a   1.000
_cell.length_b   1.000
_cell.length_c   1.000
_cell.angle_alpha   90.00
_cell.angle_beta   90.00
_cell.angle_gamma   90.00
#
_symmetry.space_group_name_H-M   'P 1'
#
loop_
_entity.id
_entity.type
_entity.pdbx_description
1 polymer ?
#
loop_
_entity_poly.entity_id
_entity_poly.type
_entity_poly.pdbx_seq_one_letter_code
_entity_poly.pdbx_strand_id
1 'polypeptide(L)'
;MDQRGQARLDEFLGALLFAGVILALYMAFLQAPREKTMGDLQRIFYFHVSSGITGLTAFAVNFAASVMYLVRRNRWWDHVALSSAELGVMFLSIVLVTGPIWAKPVWFVWWTWSPRLTSSLVLWMLYVAYLLVRNYVLDPDRRALVSAVFGIVAFVDAPIVWFSIRWWRDIHPAPMLETGGLSPSMRPAFYTCWAVFQILFIYLLRRRFFLEASRQEMEWLQRRADMVS
;
A
#
# COMPACT_ATOMS: atom_id res chain seq x y z
N MET A 1 16.33 11.55 17.17
CA MET A 1 16.71 12.54 16.13
C MET A 1 16.07 13.86 16.53
N ASP A 2 16.81 14.94 16.50
CA ASP A 2 16.27 16.27 16.79
C ASP A 2 15.30 16.73 15.67
N GLN A 3 14.48 17.75 15.92
CA GLN A 3 13.51 18.27 14.95
C GLN A 3 14.18 18.72 13.63
N ARG A 4 15.39 19.27 13.70
CA ARG A 4 16.13 19.70 12.50
C ARG A 4 16.58 18.51 11.65
N GLY A 5 17.02 17.42 12.29
CA GLY A 5 17.38 16.19 11.58
C GLY A 5 16.19 15.52 10.91
N GLN A 6 15.02 15.60 11.56
CA GLN A 6 13.77 15.08 10.97
C GLN A 6 13.34 15.90 9.73
N ALA A 7 13.40 17.23 9.82
CA ALA A 7 13.06 18.11 8.70
C ALA A 7 13.97 17.88 7.49
N ARG A 8 15.29 17.81 7.70
CA ARG A 8 16.27 17.55 6.63
C ARG A 8 16.03 16.20 5.94
N LEU A 9 15.68 15.15 6.70
CA LEU A 9 15.37 13.85 6.12
C LEU A 9 14.09 13.92 5.28
N ASP A 10 13.05 14.63 5.74
CA ASP A 10 11.81 14.80 5.01
C ASP A 10 12.01 15.60 3.71
N GLU A 11 12.83 16.65 3.74
CA GLU A 11 13.22 17.42 2.56
C GLU A 11 14.00 16.57 1.55
N PHE A 12 14.97 15.79 2.03
CA PHE A 12 15.74 14.87 1.19
C PHE A 12 14.86 13.80 0.54
N LEU A 13 14.01 13.14 1.32
CA LEU A 13 13.08 12.13 0.79
C LEU A 13 12.07 12.75 -0.18
N GLY A 14 11.60 13.96 0.07
CA GLY A 14 10.72 14.70 -0.83
C GLY A 14 11.38 15.04 -2.16
N ALA A 15 12.62 15.53 -2.13
CA ALA A 15 13.39 15.83 -3.34
C ALA A 15 13.71 14.56 -4.13
N LEU A 16 14.12 13.48 -3.45
CA LEU A 16 14.36 12.18 -4.06
C LEU A 16 13.10 11.62 -4.73
N LEU A 17 11.95 11.72 -4.04
CA LEU A 17 10.66 11.30 -4.57
C LEU A 17 10.26 12.10 -5.80
N PHE A 18 10.41 13.43 -5.76
CA PHE A 18 10.09 14.30 -6.89
C PHE A 18 10.93 13.95 -8.13
N ALA A 19 12.26 13.84 -7.97
CA ALA A 19 13.14 13.41 -9.06
C ALA A 19 12.80 11.99 -9.55
N GLY A 20 12.50 11.08 -8.61
CA GLY A 20 12.10 9.70 -8.91
C GLY A 20 10.80 9.63 -9.71
N VAL A 21 9.79 10.43 -9.38
CA VAL A 21 8.51 10.49 -10.12
C VAL A 21 8.75 10.96 -11.56
N ILE A 22 9.54 12.02 -11.76
CA ILE A 22 9.91 12.50 -13.11
C ILE A 22 10.60 11.38 -13.88
N LEU A 23 11.57 10.70 -13.27
CA LEU A 23 12.28 9.58 -13.90
C LEU A 23 11.32 8.42 -14.23
N ALA A 24 10.42 8.04 -13.32
CA ALA A 24 9.45 6.97 -13.54
C ALA A 24 8.50 7.29 -14.70
N LEU A 25 8.01 8.53 -14.79
CA LEU A 25 7.19 8.99 -15.91
C LEU A 25 7.97 8.95 -17.22
N TYR A 26 9.20 9.44 -17.24
CA TYR A 26 10.08 9.37 -18.41
C TYR A 26 10.29 7.92 -18.85
N MET A 27 10.66 7.04 -17.94
CA MET A 27 10.90 5.63 -18.22
C MET A 27 9.65 4.91 -18.73
N ALA A 28 8.48 5.16 -18.11
CA ALA A 28 7.24 4.48 -18.48
C ALA A 28 6.64 4.99 -19.80
N PHE A 29 6.72 6.31 -20.08
CA PHE A 29 6.03 6.90 -21.22
C PHE A 29 6.91 7.17 -22.43
N LEU A 30 8.22 7.40 -22.24
CA LEU A 30 9.13 7.79 -23.34
C LEU A 30 10.19 6.72 -23.63
N GLN A 31 10.77 6.09 -22.59
CA GLN A 31 11.85 5.12 -22.79
C GLN A 31 11.31 3.70 -23.06
N ALA A 32 10.28 3.25 -22.35
CA ALA A 32 9.74 1.91 -22.55
C ALA A 32 9.17 1.75 -23.95
N PRO A 33 9.54 0.69 -24.68
CA PRO A 33 9.00 0.43 -26.00
C PRO A 33 7.50 0.14 -25.92
N ARG A 34 6.81 0.40 -27.03
CA ARG A 34 5.40 0.04 -27.19
C ARG A 34 5.25 -1.48 -27.26
N GLU A 35 4.32 -2.03 -26.47
CA GLU A 35 4.05 -3.46 -26.47
C GLU A 35 3.33 -3.89 -27.78
N LYS A 36 3.65 -5.09 -28.29
CA LYS A 36 3.21 -5.52 -29.63
C LYS A 36 1.71 -5.79 -29.73
N THR A 37 1.10 -6.30 -28.65
CA THR A 37 -0.30 -6.73 -28.63
C THR A 37 -1.20 -5.66 -28.02
N MET A 38 -0.82 -5.13 -26.87
CA MET A 38 -1.62 -4.16 -26.09
C MET A 38 -1.29 -2.69 -26.43
N GLY A 39 -0.21 -2.45 -27.17
CA GLY A 39 0.21 -1.10 -27.53
C GLY A 39 0.54 -0.25 -26.28
N ASP A 40 0.00 0.97 -26.22
CA ASP A 40 0.24 1.90 -25.12
C ASP A 40 -0.53 1.54 -23.84
N LEU A 41 -1.56 0.70 -23.92
CA LEU A 41 -2.31 0.21 -22.76
C LEU A 41 -1.41 -0.54 -21.76
N GLN A 42 -0.36 -1.20 -22.26
CA GLN A 42 0.61 -1.90 -21.42
C GLN A 42 1.29 -0.95 -20.41
N ARG A 43 1.34 0.35 -20.64
CA ARG A 43 1.95 1.33 -19.72
C ARG A 43 1.25 1.40 -18.36
N ILE A 44 -0.04 1.03 -18.28
CA ILE A 44 -0.78 0.88 -17.02
C ILE A 44 -0.09 -0.13 -16.10
N PHE A 45 0.53 -1.17 -16.64
CA PHE A 45 1.27 -2.21 -15.92
C PHE A 45 2.28 -1.62 -14.91
N TYR A 46 3.07 -0.62 -15.33
CA TYR A 46 4.13 -0.06 -14.50
C TYR A 46 3.59 0.54 -13.21
N PHE A 47 2.44 1.20 -13.25
CA PHE A 47 1.81 1.83 -12.09
C PHE A 47 0.93 0.84 -11.32
N HIS A 48 0.17 0.01 -12.01
CA HIS A 48 -0.73 -0.98 -11.43
C HIS A 48 0.02 -2.01 -10.59
N VAL A 49 1.03 -2.65 -11.17
CA VAL A 49 1.79 -3.70 -10.48
C VAL A 49 2.65 -3.10 -9.37
N SER A 50 3.26 -1.94 -9.58
CA SER A 50 4.00 -1.23 -8.53
C SER A 50 3.09 -0.86 -7.35
N SER A 51 1.86 -0.39 -7.61
CA SER A 51 0.87 -0.14 -6.56
C SER A 51 0.49 -1.43 -5.82
N GLY A 52 0.27 -2.53 -6.55
CA GLY A 52 -0.10 -3.81 -5.94
C GLY A 52 0.98 -4.34 -5.00
N ILE A 53 2.23 -4.35 -5.44
CA ILE A 53 3.36 -4.79 -4.59
C ILE A 53 3.51 -3.86 -3.38
N THR A 54 3.38 -2.54 -3.58
CA THR A 54 3.51 -1.57 -2.49
C THR A 54 2.35 -1.68 -1.50
N GLY A 55 1.13 -1.92 -1.95
CA GLY A 55 -0.03 -2.19 -1.09
C GLY A 55 0.18 -3.43 -0.23
N LEU A 56 0.66 -4.53 -0.81
CA LEU A 56 0.99 -5.75 -0.06
C LEU A 56 2.14 -5.51 0.94
N THR A 57 3.16 -4.72 0.56
CA THR A 57 4.23 -4.30 1.47
C THR A 57 3.67 -3.51 2.66
N ALA A 58 2.75 -2.59 2.41
CA ALA A 58 2.09 -1.80 3.47
C ALA A 58 1.29 -2.68 4.43
N PHE A 59 0.55 -3.68 3.93
CA PHE A 59 -0.16 -4.64 4.78
C PHE A 59 0.78 -5.56 5.55
N ALA A 60 1.92 -5.96 4.97
CA ALA A 60 2.94 -6.70 5.69
C ALA A 60 3.56 -5.87 6.84
N VAL A 61 3.78 -4.57 6.63
CA VAL A 61 4.21 -3.65 7.68
C VAL A 61 3.14 -3.51 8.77
N ASN A 62 1.85 -3.40 8.39
CA ASN A 62 0.74 -3.39 9.35
C ASN A 62 0.73 -4.68 10.19
N PHE A 63 0.85 -5.84 9.57
CA PHE A 63 0.91 -7.13 10.26
C PHE A 63 2.07 -7.18 11.27
N ALA A 64 3.28 -6.87 10.82
CA ALA A 64 4.46 -6.88 11.69
C ALA A 64 4.32 -5.90 12.86
N ALA A 65 3.84 -4.68 12.60
CA ALA A 65 3.59 -3.68 13.62
C ALA A 65 2.48 -4.10 14.60
N SER A 66 1.41 -4.74 14.11
CA SER A 66 0.34 -5.29 14.95
C SER A 66 0.84 -6.38 15.89
N VAL A 67 1.64 -7.33 15.39
CA VAL A 67 2.30 -8.34 16.23
C VAL A 67 3.20 -7.69 17.28
N MET A 68 4.03 -6.72 16.87
CA MET A 68 4.91 -6.01 17.78
C MET A 68 4.15 -5.21 18.83
N TYR A 69 3.00 -4.63 18.50
CA TYR A 69 2.13 -3.97 19.46
C TYR A 69 1.59 -4.96 20.50
N LEU A 70 1.13 -6.14 20.08
CA LEU A 70 0.64 -7.17 21.02
C LEU A 70 1.73 -7.63 22.00
N VAL A 71 2.97 -7.75 21.53
CA VAL A 71 4.11 -8.20 22.33
C VAL A 71 4.62 -7.09 23.26
N ARG A 72 4.79 -5.87 22.76
CA ARG A 72 5.49 -4.79 23.48
C ARG A 72 4.57 -3.76 24.11
N ARG A 73 3.30 -3.72 23.73
CA ARG A 73 2.28 -2.75 24.22
C ARG A 73 2.71 -1.30 24.07
N ASN A 74 3.54 -0.98 23.09
CA ASN A 74 4.05 0.36 22.82
C ASN A 74 3.24 1.01 21.71
N ARG A 75 2.71 2.21 21.95
CA ARG A 75 1.91 3.02 21.02
C ARG A 75 2.61 3.33 19.71
N TRP A 76 3.93 3.37 19.70
CA TRP A 76 4.71 3.56 18.49
C TRP A 76 4.34 2.54 17.41
N TRP A 77 4.18 1.26 17.80
CA TRP A 77 3.78 0.20 16.88
C TRP A 77 2.32 0.33 16.41
N ASP A 78 1.42 0.84 17.25
CA ASP A 78 0.04 1.15 16.83
C ASP A 78 -0.01 2.26 15.78
N HIS A 79 0.81 3.32 15.94
CA HIS A 79 0.92 4.38 14.92
C HIS A 79 1.45 3.86 13.59
N VAL A 80 2.48 2.99 13.61
CA VAL A 80 3.00 2.34 12.39
C VAL A 80 1.94 1.46 11.74
N ALA A 81 1.22 0.65 12.56
CA ALA A 81 0.17 -0.23 12.05
C ALA A 81 -0.97 0.55 11.39
N LEU A 82 -1.46 1.61 12.01
CA LEU A 82 -2.51 2.46 11.43
C LEU A 82 -2.03 3.10 10.12
N SER A 83 -0.89 3.79 10.17
CA SER A 83 -0.37 4.54 9.03
C SER A 83 -0.12 3.63 7.81
N SER A 84 0.40 2.42 8.05
CA SER A 84 0.62 1.46 6.97
C SER A 84 -0.69 0.87 6.43
N ALA A 85 -1.71 0.64 7.27
CA ALA A 85 -3.02 0.16 6.82
C ALA A 85 -3.71 1.19 5.89
N GLU A 86 -3.70 2.47 6.26
CA GLU A 86 -4.27 3.54 5.43
C GLU A 86 -3.59 3.62 4.06
N LEU A 87 -2.25 3.53 4.03
CA LEU A 87 -1.49 3.53 2.78
C LEU A 87 -1.73 2.26 1.96
N GLY A 88 -1.86 1.10 2.62
CA GLY A 88 -2.22 -0.15 1.97
C GLY A 88 -3.56 -0.06 1.25
N VAL A 89 -4.58 0.48 1.92
CA VAL A 89 -5.90 0.74 1.33
C VAL A 89 -5.78 1.69 0.14
N MET A 90 -5.02 2.78 0.26
CA MET A 90 -4.81 3.73 -0.83
C MET A 90 -4.18 3.05 -2.06
N PHE A 91 -3.08 2.31 -1.89
CA PHE A 91 -2.40 1.64 -3.01
C PHE A 91 -3.26 0.53 -3.62
N LEU A 92 -3.97 -0.24 -2.81
CA LEU A 92 -4.87 -1.27 -3.32
C LEU A 92 -6.10 -0.68 -4.01
N SER A 93 -6.57 0.52 -3.61
CA SER A 93 -7.59 1.27 -4.35
C SER A 93 -7.13 1.64 -5.76
N ILE A 94 -5.86 2.06 -5.92
CA ILE A 94 -5.28 2.30 -7.25
C ILE A 94 -5.33 1.02 -8.10
N VAL A 95 -5.01 -0.13 -7.51
CA VAL A 95 -5.07 -1.43 -8.20
C VAL A 95 -6.50 -1.75 -8.63
N LEU A 96 -7.47 -1.61 -7.73
CA LEU A 96 -8.89 -1.92 -8.01
C LEU A 96 -9.51 -0.97 -9.05
N VAL A 97 -9.01 0.25 -9.19
CA VAL A 97 -9.44 1.20 -10.23
C VAL A 97 -8.72 0.95 -11.55
N THR A 98 -7.41 0.81 -11.53
CA THR A 98 -6.62 0.65 -12.78
C THR A 98 -6.77 -0.73 -13.41
N GLY A 99 -7.07 -1.77 -12.60
CA GLY A 99 -7.31 -3.13 -13.08
C GLY A 99 -8.46 -3.22 -14.09
N PRO A 100 -9.69 -2.80 -13.75
CA PRO A 100 -10.81 -2.75 -14.69
C PRO A 100 -10.58 -1.88 -15.93
N ILE A 101 -9.91 -0.72 -15.77
CA ILE A 101 -9.54 0.15 -16.91
C ILE A 101 -8.63 -0.61 -17.89
N TRP A 102 -7.72 -1.40 -17.37
CA TRP A 102 -6.83 -2.23 -18.21
C TRP A 102 -7.55 -3.47 -18.76
N ALA A 103 -8.39 -4.13 -17.94
CA ALA A 103 -9.10 -5.35 -18.32
C ALA A 103 -10.08 -5.13 -19.49
N LYS A 104 -10.81 -4.01 -19.49
CA LYS A 104 -11.84 -3.75 -20.50
C LYS A 104 -11.35 -3.81 -21.94
N PRO A 105 -10.27 -3.13 -22.36
CA PRO A 105 -9.78 -3.21 -23.72
C PRO A 105 -9.02 -4.51 -24.03
N VAL A 106 -8.48 -5.23 -23.02
CA VAL A 106 -7.68 -6.45 -23.22
C VAL A 106 -8.55 -7.71 -23.23
N TRP A 107 -9.54 -7.77 -22.33
CA TRP A 107 -10.40 -8.95 -22.14
C TRP A 107 -11.87 -8.68 -22.45
N PHE A 108 -12.23 -7.48 -22.89
CA PHE A 108 -13.60 -7.03 -23.23
C PHE A 108 -14.59 -7.04 -22.05
N VAL A 109 -14.12 -7.24 -20.83
CA VAL A 109 -14.89 -7.22 -19.59
C VAL A 109 -14.27 -6.24 -18.59
N TRP A 110 -15.12 -5.57 -17.77
CA TRP A 110 -14.63 -4.68 -16.72
C TRP A 110 -14.12 -5.45 -15.49
N TRP A 111 -14.79 -6.54 -15.18
CA TRP A 111 -14.54 -7.33 -13.98
C TRP A 111 -14.89 -8.79 -14.20
N THR A 112 -14.11 -9.66 -13.61
CA THR A 112 -14.42 -11.08 -13.46
C THR A 112 -14.29 -11.45 -12.00
N TRP A 113 -15.09 -12.41 -11.55
CA TRP A 113 -14.99 -12.93 -10.19
C TRP A 113 -13.91 -14.01 -10.07
N SER A 114 -12.81 -13.78 -10.75
CA SER A 114 -11.65 -14.68 -10.65
C SER A 114 -11.03 -14.64 -9.25
N PRO A 115 -10.33 -15.70 -8.84
CA PRO A 115 -9.74 -15.78 -7.49
C PRO A 115 -8.84 -14.58 -7.16
N ARG A 116 -8.04 -14.11 -8.11
CA ARG A 116 -7.15 -12.96 -7.93
C ARG A 116 -7.90 -11.67 -7.65
N LEU A 117 -8.89 -11.37 -8.49
CA LEU A 117 -9.65 -10.14 -8.37
C LEU A 117 -10.52 -10.14 -7.11
N THR A 118 -11.18 -11.28 -6.84
CA THR A 118 -12.04 -11.45 -5.67
C THR A 118 -11.26 -11.33 -4.37
N SER A 119 -10.13 -12.04 -4.22
CA SER A 119 -9.29 -11.94 -3.01
C SER A 119 -8.70 -10.53 -2.86
N SER A 120 -8.30 -9.86 -3.94
CA SER A 120 -7.83 -8.48 -3.85
C SER A 120 -8.91 -7.52 -3.35
N LEU A 121 -10.17 -7.69 -3.78
CA LEU A 121 -11.31 -6.93 -3.28
C LEU A 121 -11.59 -7.25 -1.81
N VAL A 122 -11.56 -8.53 -1.42
CA VAL A 122 -11.75 -8.96 -0.02
C VAL A 122 -10.66 -8.35 0.87
N LEU A 123 -9.39 -8.41 0.46
CA LEU A 123 -8.29 -7.78 1.19
C LEU A 123 -8.52 -6.30 1.41
N TRP A 124 -8.95 -5.58 0.37
CA TRP A 124 -9.28 -4.16 0.47
C TRP A 124 -10.43 -3.93 1.46
N MET A 125 -11.51 -4.69 1.38
CA MET A 125 -12.66 -4.58 2.29
C MET A 125 -12.27 -4.88 3.74
N LEU A 126 -11.43 -5.87 4.00
CA LEU A 126 -10.93 -6.19 5.33
C LEU A 126 -10.14 -5.02 5.93
N TYR A 127 -9.27 -4.38 5.15
CA TYR A 127 -8.52 -3.24 5.66
C TYR A 127 -9.34 -1.95 5.76
N VAL A 128 -10.35 -1.75 4.92
CA VAL A 128 -11.37 -0.70 5.14
C VAL A 128 -12.12 -0.96 6.44
N ALA A 129 -12.56 -2.20 6.70
CA ALA A 129 -13.18 -2.57 7.97
C ALA A 129 -12.24 -2.37 9.17
N TYR A 130 -10.93 -2.67 9.04
CA TYR A 130 -9.93 -2.34 10.05
C TYR A 130 -9.95 -0.85 10.40
N LEU A 131 -9.99 0.04 9.41
CA LEU A 131 -10.03 1.49 9.63
C LEU A 131 -11.36 1.94 10.28
N LEU A 132 -12.48 1.33 9.87
CA LEU A 132 -13.79 1.63 10.46
C LEU A 132 -13.86 1.20 11.92
N VAL A 133 -13.43 -0.02 12.25
CA VAL A 133 -13.41 -0.52 13.64
C VAL A 133 -12.62 0.42 14.56
N ARG A 134 -11.50 0.96 14.10
CA ARG A 134 -10.73 1.95 14.87
C ARG A 134 -11.54 3.20 15.22
N ASN A 135 -12.41 3.65 14.36
CA ASN A 135 -13.21 4.85 14.58
C ASN A 135 -14.35 4.64 15.59
N TYR A 136 -14.83 3.40 15.75
CA TYR A 136 -15.90 3.07 16.70
C TYR A 136 -15.41 2.79 18.12
N VAL A 137 -14.15 2.40 18.30
CA VAL A 137 -13.61 2.10 19.63
C VAL A 137 -13.03 3.37 20.26
N LEU A 138 -13.73 3.94 21.24
CA LEU A 138 -13.38 5.22 21.88
C LEU A 138 -12.17 5.12 22.81
N ASP A 139 -12.08 4.02 23.57
CA ASP A 139 -10.94 3.80 24.47
C ASP A 139 -9.67 3.53 23.66
N PRO A 140 -8.60 4.34 23.86
CA PRO A 140 -7.40 4.23 23.04
C PRO A 140 -6.65 2.89 23.18
N ASP A 141 -6.66 2.26 24.37
CA ASP A 141 -5.95 1.00 24.58
C ASP A 141 -6.70 -0.17 23.98
N ARG A 142 -8.03 -0.18 24.14
CA ARG A 142 -8.91 -1.15 23.48
C ARG A 142 -8.85 -0.98 21.95
N ARG A 143 -8.86 0.25 21.45
CA ARG A 143 -8.76 0.56 20.01
C ARG A 143 -7.50 -0.05 19.42
N ALA A 144 -6.35 0.19 20.05
CA ALA A 144 -5.07 -0.36 19.57
C ALA A 144 -5.05 -1.89 19.64
N LEU A 145 -5.58 -2.50 20.73
CA LEU A 145 -5.64 -3.94 20.90
C LEU A 145 -6.52 -4.62 19.85
N VAL A 146 -7.77 -4.16 19.70
CA VAL A 146 -8.73 -4.72 18.75
C VAL A 146 -8.22 -4.56 17.33
N SER A 147 -7.65 -3.39 16.99
CA SER A 147 -7.08 -3.14 15.67
C SER A 147 -5.89 -4.03 15.37
N ALA A 148 -5.00 -4.26 16.34
CA ALA A 148 -3.86 -5.15 16.13
C ALA A 148 -4.30 -6.60 15.85
N VAL A 149 -5.28 -7.12 16.60
CA VAL A 149 -5.84 -8.46 16.34
C VAL A 149 -6.49 -8.50 14.97
N PHE A 150 -7.30 -7.50 14.63
CA PHE A 150 -7.99 -7.43 13.34
C PHE A 150 -6.98 -7.34 12.17
N GLY A 151 -5.93 -6.53 12.30
CA GLY A 151 -4.88 -6.40 11.27
C GLY A 151 -4.13 -7.71 11.00
N ILE A 152 -3.87 -8.49 12.05
CA ILE A 152 -3.26 -9.83 11.93
C ILE A 152 -4.20 -10.77 11.17
N VAL A 153 -5.48 -10.80 11.52
CA VAL A 153 -6.47 -11.65 10.85
C VAL A 153 -6.67 -11.23 9.39
N ALA A 154 -6.78 -9.92 9.13
CA ALA A 154 -6.94 -9.39 7.77
C ALA A 154 -5.76 -9.75 6.86
N PHE A 155 -4.54 -9.78 7.41
CA PHE A 155 -3.34 -10.11 6.63
C PHE A 155 -3.32 -11.55 6.11
N VAL A 156 -4.09 -12.47 6.68
CA VAL A 156 -4.18 -13.87 6.19
C VAL A 156 -4.60 -13.93 4.72
N ASP A 157 -5.39 -12.97 4.24
CA ASP A 157 -5.81 -12.90 2.84
C ASP A 157 -4.68 -12.42 1.89
N ALA A 158 -3.68 -11.68 2.37
CA ALA A 158 -2.59 -11.17 1.52
C ALA A 158 -1.75 -12.28 0.82
N PRO A 159 -1.34 -13.36 1.50
CA PRO A 159 -0.79 -14.54 0.84
C PRO A 159 -1.75 -15.18 -0.18
N ILE A 160 -3.06 -15.23 0.10
CA ILE A 160 -4.06 -15.77 -0.82
C ILE A 160 -4.07 -14.94 -2.11
N VAL A 161 -4.09 -13.61 -1.99
CA VAL A 161 -3.96 -12.72 -3.15
C VAL A 161 -2.68 -13.02 -3.93
N TRP A 162 -1.53 -13.14 -3.25
CA TRP A 162 -0.24 -13.39 -3.91
C TRP A 162 -0.19 -14.71 -4.66
N PHE A 163 -0.67 -15.79 -4.04
CA PHE A 163 -0.58 -17.15 -4.59
C PHE A 163 -1.79 -17.53 -5.45
N SER A 164 -2.86 -16.75 -5.49
CA SER A 164 -4.11 -17.06 -6.21
C SER A 164 -3.88 -17.48 -7.67
N ILE A 165 -2.97 -16.79 -8.38
CA ILE A 165 -2.65 -17.09 -9.80
C ILE A 165 -1.96 -18.46 -9.96
N ARG A 166 -1.25 -18.92 -8.92
CA ARG A 166 -0.55 -20.22 -8.96
C ARG A 166 -1.47 -21.38 -8.55
N TRP A 167 -2.40 -21.12 -7.62
CA TRP A 167 -3.30 -22.16 -7.10
C TRP A 167 -4.51 -22.38 -7.99
N TRP A 168 -4.98 -21.35 -8.68
CA TRP A 168 -6.14 -21.42 -9.57
C TRP A 168 -5.80 -20.94 -10.98
N ARG A 169 -6.42 -21.54 -11.98
CA ARG A 169 -6.38 -21.01 -13.35
C ARG A 169 -7.19 -19.73 -13.40
N ASP A 170 -6.57 -18.65 -13.91
CA ASP A 170 -7.17 -17.32 -14.00
C ASP A 170 -6.88 -16.71 -15.37
N ILE A 171 -7.72 -15.81 -15.82
CA ILE A 171 -7.45 -14.97 -17.00
C ILE A 171 -6.38 -13.91 -16.70
N HIS A 172 -6.17 -13.61 -15.41
CA HIS A 172 -5.14 -12.66 -14.99
C HIS A 172 -3.76 -13.19 -15.38
N PRO A 173 -2.90 -12.37 -16.02
CA PRO A 173 -1.58 -12.80 -16.44
C PRO A 173 -0.77 -13.41 -15.30
N ALA A 174 -0.07 -14.49 -15.60
CA ALA A 174 0.93 -15.04 -14.69
C ALA A 174 1.96 -13.97 -14.30
N PRO A 175 2.65 -14.11 -13.15
CA PRO A 175 3.64 -13.11 -12.72
C PRO A 175 4.72 -12.92 -13.79
N MET A 176 4.60 -11.87 -14.60
CA MET A 176 5.44 -11.63 -15.79
C MET A 176 6.94 -11.56 -15.46
N LEU A 177 7.28 -11.16 -14.23
CA LEU A 177 8.67 -11.12 -13.75
C LEU A 177 9.26 -12.52 -13.57
N GLU A 178 8.45 -13.47 -13.08
CA GLU A 178 8.90 -14.84 -12.81
C GLU A 178 8.88 -15.71 -14.07
N THR A 179 7.90 -15.49 -14.93
CA THR A 179 7.70 -16.27 -16.18
C THR A 179 8.50 -15.75 -17.37
N GLY A 180 9.28 -14.66 -17.19
CA GLY A 180 10.00 -14.03 -18.29
C GLY A 180 9.11 -13.25 -19.26
N GLY A 181 7.83 -13.07 -18.95
CA GLY A 181 6.85 -12.39 -19.82
C GLY A 181 7.09 -10.89 -20.02
N LEU A 182 7.94 -10.26 -19.18
CA LEU A 182 8.35 -8.86 -19.38
C LEU A 182 9.63 -8.80 -20.21
N SER A 183 9.53 -8.15 -21.37
CA SER A 183 10.67 -7.92 -22.27
C SER A 183 11.85 -7.26 -21.52
N PRO A 184 13.11 -7.64 -21.79
CA PRO A 184 14.27 -7.02 -21.18
C PRO A 184 14.30 -5.50 -21.30
N SER A 185 13.83 -4.94 -22.42
CA SER A 185 13.76 -3.48 -22.65
C SER A 185 12.70 -2.76 -21.80
N MET A 186 11.70 -3.48 -21.26
CA MET A 186 10.66 -2.93 -20.41
C MET A 186 10.99 -3.02 -18.90
N ARG A 187 11.92 -3.90 -18.53
CA ARG A 187 12.29 -4.12 -17.12
C ARG A 187 12.82 -2.87 -16.42
N PRO A 188 13.67 -2.03 -17.02
CA PRO A 188 14.14 -0.81 -16.36
C PRO A 188 12.99 0.12 -15.97
N ALA A 189 12.00 0.32 -16.85
CA ALA A 189 10.82 1.14 -16.54
C ALA A 189 10.03 0.57 -15.36
N PHE A 190 9.82 -0.75 -15.33
CA PHE A 190 9.15 -1.41 -14.22
C PHE A 190 9.88 -1.24 -12.89
N TYR A 191 11.19 -1.56 -12.84
CA TYR A 191 11.95 -1.46 -11.60
C TYR A 191 12.08 -0.02 -11.10
N THR A 192 12.18 0.96 -12.01
CA THR A 192 12.18 2.39 -11.66
C THR A 192 10.84 2.77 -11.03
N CYS A 193 9.71 2.43 -11.67
CA CYS A 193 8.38 2.69 -11.11
C CYS A 193 8.21 2.02 -9.74
N TRP A 194 8.55 0.74 -9.63
CA TRP A 194 8.44 0.02 -8.37
C TRP A 194 9.29 0.65 -7.25
N ALA A 195 10.55 1.00 -7.52
CA ALA A 195 11.42 1.66 -6.55
C ALA A 195 10.84 3.01 -6.09
N VAL A 196 10.33 3.81 -7.03
CA VAL A 196 9.71 5.11 -6.73
C VAL A 196 8.45 4.93 -5.86
N PHE A 197 7.63 3.92 -6.11
CA PHE A 197 6.47 3.61 -5.28
C PHE A 197 6.87 3.16 -3.86
N GLN A 198 7.98 2.42 -3.70
CA GLN A 198 8.51 2.09 -2.36
C GLN A 198 9.02 3.34 -1.63
N ILE A 199 9.70 4.25 -2.32
CA ILE A 199 10.14 5.53 -1.74
C ILE A 199 8.92 6.38 -1.34
N LEU A 200 7.89 6.44 -2.19
CA LEU A 200 6.63 7.11 -1.89
C LEU A 200 5.97 6.51 -0.64
N PHE A 201 5.90 5.19 -0.52
CA PHE A 201 5.38 4.51 0.65
C PHE A 201 6.15 4.90 1.92
N ILE A 202 7.48 4.84 1.90
CA ILE A 202 8.34 5.19 3.05
C ILE A 202 8.12 6.66 3.45
N TYR A 203 8.11 7.57 2.48
CA TYR A 203 7.87 8.99 2.70
C TYR A 203 6.50 9.24 3.34
N LEU A 204 5.43 8.69 2.77
CA LEU A 204 4.06 8.85 3.26
C LEU A 204 3.87 8.18 4.63
N LEU A 205 4.43 6.96 4.84
CA LEU A 205 4.38 6.25 6.12
C LEU A 205 4.98 7.10 7.23
N ARG A 206 6.14 7.68 6.97
CA ARG A 206 6.81 8.56 7.92
C ARG A 206 5.96 9.81 8.21
N ARG A 207 5.44 10.48 7.19
CA ARG A 207 4.59 11.67 7.35
C ARG A 207 3.32 11.35 8.13
N ARG A 208 2.64 10.26 7.77
CA ARG A 208 1.40 9.85 8.41
C ARG A 208 1.62 9.40 9.87
N PHE A 209 2.72 8.70 10.13
CA PHE A 209 3.12 8.31 11.49
C PHE A 209 3.25 9.53 12.41
N PHE A 210 3.99 10.57 12.01
CA PHE A 210 4.15 11.77 12.84
C PHE A 210 2.86 12.56 13.02
N LEU A 211 2.02 12.62 12.00
CA LEU A 211 0.69 13.23 12.11
C LEU A 211 -0.18 12.50 13.15
N GLU A 212 -0.18 11.17 13.15
CA GLU A 212 -0.94 10.37 14.12
C GLU A 212 -0.38 10.52 15.53
N ALA A 213 0.93 10.51 15.69
CA ALA A 213 1.59 10.74 16.97
C ALA A 213 1.21 12.10 17.57
N SER A 214 1.28 13.17 16.79
CA SER A 214 0.89 14.52 17.22
C SER A 214 -0.60 14.63 17.53
N ARG A 215 -1.46 13.97 16.74
CA ARG A 215 -2.91 13.93 17.00
C ARG A 215 -3.22 13.28 18.34
N GLN A 216 -2.63 12.13 18.64
CA GLN A 216 -2.88 11.43 19.90
C GLN A 216 -2.33 12.22 21.11
N GLU A 217 -1.23 12.92 20.95
CA GLU A 217 -0.69 13.82 22.00
C GLU A 217 -1.66 14.96 22.29
N MET A 218 -2.21 15.60 21.25
CA MET A 218 -3.22 16.65 21.42
C MET A 218 -4.50 16.14 22.10
N GLU A 219 -5.01 14.97 21.68
CA GLU A 219 -6.18 14.35 22.32
C GLU A 219 -5.93 14.05 23.81
N TRP A 220 -4.73 13.62 24.16
CA TRP A 220 -4.35 13.39 25.55
C TRP A 220 -4.29 14.68 26.37
N LEU A 221 -3.70 15.75 25.84
CA LEU A 221 -3.63 17.06 26.49
C LEU A 221 -5.02 17.67 26.73
N GLN A 222 -5.91 17.58 25.73
CA GLN A 222 -7.30 18.05 25.85
C GLN A 222 -8.05 17.32 26.98
N ARG A 223 -8.02 15.98 27.00
CA ARG A 223 -8.65 15.19 28.07
C ARG A 223 -8.11 15.56 29.47
N ARG A 224 -6.83 15.83 29.56
CA ARG A 224 -6.21 16.24 30.83
C ARG A 224 -6.65 17.64 31.28
N ALA A 225 -6.81 18.57 30.34
CA ALA A 225 -7.34 19.89 30.61
C ALA A 225 -8.78 19.83 31.13
N ASP A 226 -9.64 19.02 30.47
CA ASP A 226 -11.04 18.82 30.86
C ASP A 226 -11.21 18.18 32.25
N MET A 227 -10.22 17.40 32.73
CA MET A 227 -10.26 16.81 34.09
C MET A 227 -9.84 17.78 35.19
N VAL A 228 -9.22 18.92 34.85
CA VAL A 228 -8.73 19.94 35.82
C VAL A 228 -9.67 21.14 35.87
N SER A 229 -10.54 21.31 34.87
CA SER A 229 -11.60 22.34 34.83
C SER A 229 -12.83 21.89 35.61
#